data_d729423c2f4aea3ddb508948ce82e765
#
_entry.id   d729423c2f4aea3ddb508948ce82e765
#
_cell.length_a   1.000
_cell.length_b   1.000
_cell.length_c   1.000
_cell.angle_alpha   90.00
_cell.angle_beta   90.00
_cell.angle_gamma   90.00
#
_symmetry.space_group_name_H-M   'P 1'
#
loop_
_entity.id
_entity.type
_entity.pdbx_description
1 polymer ?
#
loop_
_entity_poly.entity_id
_entity_poly.type
_entity_poly.pdbx_seq_one_letter_code
_entity_poly.pdbx_strand_id
1 'polypeptide(L)'
;MKKLFTALVITAFIPLAGGYPAFAETMSLKQIVETVLANHPNLQVSRIDTAIARTDNQRIQGMLDTSVSASLKASEETIPVSSDFQASETRMGQLSGTIAKPLENGGTLSANFAYNRTSQAFNSPLAAQLSRFNPAYRNQLNLSYRHPLLKGADRPDFHNALLIAEAGIKSAEWQRQLVVQQLTLQAINTYYQLASDDINIGIAEQAAKRAEKLLAYQRTRERFGLIEKADRLQAEALLAARNTDLQRALSRRLSSQSSLNRLMLKRADTALTVREQLTDDISLPSMQQALVLAESKRPELQLLTAQMEAAEAQLAISRDTDNLQLDVIAELGTRSLDSNAATAAARGFTPQDHYAALSFELSDLLVRNSAHAAIQKAELQRQRVQAERVRTVEEIKDDISAAITAIQAGKPTLILARKQAIAEKHKFNAEMRRYREGRSDTATLVQFEGELRNAELNADLQALTLQLAARQLSWAQATLFDELGLNDSKAEQ
;
A
#
# COMPACT_ATOMS: atom_id res chain seq x y z
N MET A 1 -34.53 39.18 49.06
CA MET A 1 -33.85 38.02 49.66
C MET A 1 -32.43 37.91 49.05
N LYS A 2 -31.45 38.21 49.90
CA LYS A 2 -30.04 38.26 49.56
C LYS A 2 -29.50 36.82 49.36
N LYS A 3 -28.77 36.55 48.26
CA LYS A 3 -27.85 35.39 48.19
C LYS A 3 -26.45 35.86 47.84
N LEU A 4 -25.56 35.58 48.78
CA LEU A 4 -24.11 35.82 48.72
C LEU A 4 -23.46 35.08 47.54
N PHE A 5 -22.63 35.80 46.84
CA PHE A 5 -21.62 35.20 45.93
C PHE A 5 -20.33 35.04 46.73
N THR A 6 -19.90 33.82 46.98
CA THR A 6 -18.59 33.48 47.53
C THR A 6 -17.66 33.21 46.37
N ALA A 7 -16.71 34.12 46.12
CA ALA A 7 -15.65 33.94 45.12
C ALA A 7 -14.58 32.96 45.65
N LEU A 8 -14.46 31.82 45.01
CA LEU A 8 -13.39 30.86 45.25
C LEU A 8 -12.18 31.23 44.37
N VAL A 9 -11.14 31.79 44.99
CA VAL A 9 -9.85 32.05 44.32
C VAL A 9 -9.10 30.73 44.24
N ILE A 10 -9.09 30.12 43.05
CA ILE A 10 -8.23 28.97 42.75
C ILE A 10 -6.84 29.52 42.30
N THR A 11 -5.88 29.48 43.19
CA THR A 11 -4.47 29.68 42.93
C THR A 11 -3.97 28.49 42.08
N ALA A 12 -3.87 28.69 40.77
CA ALA A 12 -3.21 27.72 39.87
C ALA A 12 -1.71 27.68 40.15
N PHE A 13 -1.25 26.66 40.84
CA PHE A 13 0.13 26.31 40.97
C PHE A 13 0.60 25.78 39.58
N ILE A 14 1.29 26.61 38.82
CA ILE A 14 1.99 26.17 37.61
C ILE A 14 3.30 25.50 38.09
N PRO A 15 3.47 24.18 37.96
CA PRO A 15 4.77 23.58 38.18
C PRO A 15 5.69 24.09 37.06
N LEU A 16 6.72 24.86 37.42
CA LEU A 16 7.89 25.03 36.54
C LEU A 16 8.40 23.62 36.25
N ALA A 17 8.11 23.13 35.06
CA ALA A 17 8.74 21.94 34.52
C ALA A 17 10.23 22.28 34.34
N GLY A 18 11.02 21.95 35.37
CA GLY A 18 12.47 21.90 35.28
C GLY A 18 12.80 20.96 34.11
N GLY A 19 13.37 21.49 33.05
CA GLY A 19 13.85 20.70 31.93
C GLY A 19 14.88 19.69 32.45
N TYR A 20 14.45 18.44 32.61
CA TYR A 20 15.40 17.33 32.73
C TYR A 20 16.27 17.37 31.45
N PRO A 21 17.61 17.29 31.58
CA PRO A 21 18.41 17.09 30.40
C PRO A 21 17.90 15.85 29.71
N ALA A 22 17.38 16.01 28.50
CA ALA A 22 16.94 14.89 27.69
C ALA A 22 18.17 14.02 27.45
N PHE A 23 18.31 12.93 28.19
CA PHE A 23 19.31 11.93 27.91
C PHE A 23 19.11 11.48 26.47
N ALA A 24 20.14 11.61 25.65
CA ALA A 24 20.08 11.16 24.27
C ALA A 24 19.76 9.64 24.29
N GLU A 25 18.65 9.27 23.71
CA GLU A 25 18.24 7.88 23.59
C GLU A 25 19.18 7.17 22.61
N THR A 26 19.95 6.19 23.12
CA THR A 26 20.81 5.39 22.23
C THR A 26 19.97 4.25 21.65
N MET A 27 19.76 4.27 20.34
CA MET A 27 18.96 3.27 19.63
C MET A 27 19.81 2.45 18.66
N SER A 28 19.61 1.14 18.68
CA SER A 28 20.14 0.23 17.66
C SER A 28 19.30 0.31 16.38
N LEU A 29 19.88 -0.13 15.25
CA LEU A 29 19.17 -0.23 13.99
C LEU A 29 17.86 -1.03 14.12
N LYS A 30 17.90 -2.17 14.82
CA LYS A 30 16.70 -2.99 15.10
C LYS A 30 15.60 -2.20 15.79
N GLN A 31 15.91 -1.49 16.88
CA GLN A 31 14.94 -0.69 17.64
C GLN A 31 14.33 0.43 16.80
N ILE A 32 15.12 1.05 15.92
CA ILE A 32 14.64 2.09 15.00
C ILE A 32 13.65 1.49 14.00
N VAL A 33 14.00 0.36 13.37
CA VAL A 33 13.11 -0.32 12.42
C VAL A 33 11.82 -0.75 13.13
N GLU A 34 11.89 -1.36 14.32
CA GLU A 34 10.72 -1.73 15.12
C GLU A 34 9.82 -0.51 15.41
N THR A 35 10.41 0.62 15.79
CA THR A 35 9.66 1.84 16.09
C THR A 35 8.97 2.41 14.84
N VAL A 36 9.64 2.39 13.70
CA VAL A 36 9.08 2.84 12.42
C VAL A 36 7.91 1.93 12.02
N LEU A 37 8.10 0.62 12.07
CA LEU A 37 7.08 -0.34 11.66
C LEU A 37 5.87 -0.38 12.61
N ALA A 38 6.04 -0.06 13.89
CA ALA A 38 4.94 -0.09 14.85
C ALA A 38 3.86 0.97 14.58
N ASN A 39 4.26 2.18 14.12
CA ASN A 39 3.37 3.34 14.14
C ASN A 39 3.21 4.07 12.78
N HIS A 40 3.93 3.66 11.73
CA HIS A 40 3.98 4.45 10.49
C HIS A 40 2.63 4.47 9.77
N PRO A 41 2.08 5.66 9.38
CA PRO A 41 0.77 5.80 8.77
C PRO A 41 0.60 4.99 7.48
N ASN A 42 1.65 4.83 6.67
CA ASN A 42 1.59 4.03 5.44
C ASN A 42 1.25 2.56 5.72
N LEU A 43 1.64 2.01 6.87
CA LEU A 43 1.26 0.65 7.27
C LEU A 43 -0.20 0.58 7.71
N GLN A 44 -0.72 1.62 8.36
CA GLN A 44 -2.14 1.70 8.67
C GLN A 44 -2.98 1.78 7.39
N VAL A 45 -2.55 2.58 6.41
CA VAL A 45 -3.20 2.65 5.09
C VAL A 45 -3.21 1.27 4.44
N SER A 46 -2.08 0.58 4.36
CA SER A 46 -2.01 -0.75 3.72
C SER A 46 -2.82 -1.83 4.45
N ARG A 47 -2.99 -1.74 5.79
CA ARG A 47 -3.92 -2.59 6.55
C ARG A 47 -5.38 -2.31 6.18
N ILE A 48 -5.74 -1.05 6.02
CA ILE A 48 -7.08 -0.65 5.58
C ILE A 48 -7.32 -1.15 4.15
N ASP A 49 -6.35 -1.04 3.25
CA ASP A 49 -6.46 -1.56 1.88
C ASP A 49 -6.69 -3.07 1.85
N THR A 50 -6.01 -3.83 2.72
CA THR A 50 -6.27 -5.28 2.89
C THR A 50 -7.69 -5.54 3.41
N ALA A 51 -8.18 -4.73 4.36
CA ALA A 51 -9.55 -4.85 4.85
C ALA A 51 -10.57 -4.51 3.75
N ILE A 52 -10.31 -3.51 2.91
CA ILE A 52 -11.14 -3.17 1.74
C ILE A 52 -11.19 -4.36 0.76
N ALA A 53 -10.05 -4.96 0.44
CA ALA A 53 -10.01 -6.13 -0.45
C ALA A 53 -10.84 -7.31 0.09
N ARG A 54 -10.87 -7.51 1.41
CA ARG A 54 -11.75 -8.52 2.05
C ARG A 54 -13.24 -8.18 1.91
N THR A 55 -13.61 -6.91 1.96
CA THR A 55 -15.01 -6.49 1.72
C THR A 55 -15.42 -6.67 0.27
N ASP A 56 -14.51 -6.55 -0.68
CA ASP A 56 -14.78 -6.87 -2.09
C ASP A 56 -15.11 -8.35 -2.29
N ASN A 57 -14.45 -9.25 -1.58
CA ASN A 57 -14.81 -10.68 -1.58
C ASN A 57 -16.26 -10.89 -1.08
N GLN A 58 -16.66 -10.24 0.02
CA GLN A 58 -18.04 -10.29 0.53
C GLN A 58 -19.03 -9.74 -0.50
N ARG A 59 -18.69 -8.67 -1.22
CA ARG A 59 -19.51 -8.09 -2.27
C ARG A 59 -19.75 -9.09 -3.41
N ILE A 60 -18.75 -9.87 -3.80
CA ILE A 60 -18.92 -10.92 -4.82
C ILE A 60 -19.83 -12.03 -4.31
N GLN A 61 -19.67 -12.47 -3.05
CA GLN A 61 -20.58 -13.44 -2.45
C GLN A 61 -22.04 -12.94 -2.46
N GLY A 62 -22.25 -11.62 -2.32
CA GLY A 62 -23.56 -10.97 -2.43
C GLY A 62 -24.21 -11.06 -3.81
N MET A 63 -23.50 -11.51 -4.87
CA MET A 63 -24.14 -11.83 -6.16
C MET A 63 -25.16 -12.98 -6.08
N LEU A 64 -25.09 -13.78 -5.04
CA LEU A 64 -26.04 -14.85 -4.74
C LEU A 64 -27.14 -14.43 -3.77
N ASP A 65 -27.21 -13.18 -3.37
CA ASP A 65 -28.20 -12.70 -2.41
C ASP A 65 -29.61 -12.73 -3.02
N THR A 66 -30.57 -13.02 -2.15
CA THR A 66 -31.96 -12.98 -2.52
C THR A 66 -32.43 -11.53 -2.64
N SER A 67 -32.91 -11.17 -3.82
CA SER A 67 -33.52 -9.85 -4.05
C SER A 67 -35.01 -9.88 -3.82
N VAL A 68 -35.55 -8.82 -3.21
CA VAL A 68 -36.99 -8.62 -3.04
C VAL A 68 -37.34 -7.24 -3.60
N SER A 69 -38.35 -7.21 -4.46
CA SER A 69 -38.88 -5.97 -5.00
C SER A 69 -40.40 -5.94 -4.90
N ALA A 70 -40.96 -4.76 -4.63
CA ALA A 70 -42.38 -4.51 -4.63
C ALA A 70 -42.70 -3.22 -5.38
N SER A 71 -43.76 -3.20 -6.14
CA SER A 71 -44.21 -1.99 -6.82
C SER A 71 -45.73 -1.81 -6.73
N LEU A 72 -46.13 -0.55 -6.56
CA LEU A 72 -47.52 -0.10 -6.64
C LEU A 72 -47.63 0.89 -7.79
N LYS A 73 -48.52 0.63 -8.74
CA LYS A 73 -48.79 1.46 -9.91
C LYS A 73 -50.27 1.80 -9.98
N ALA A 74 -50.58 3.07 -10.18
CA ALA A 74 -51.92 3.54 -10.56
C ALA A 74 -51.79 4.31 -11.88
N SER A 75 -52.63 4.00 -12.82
CA SER A 75 -52.69 4.71 -14.11
C SER A 75 -54.13 4.87 -14.57
N GLU A 76 -54.36 6.02 -15.23
CA GLU A 76 -55.57 6.33 -15.92
C GLU A 76 -55.20 6.65 -17.37
N GLU A 77 -55.85 6.03 -18.32
CA GLU A 77 -55.56 6.18 -19.72
C GLU A 77 -56.86 6.42 -20.49
N THR A 78 -56.96 7.49 -21.21
CA THR A 78 -58.07 7.82 -22.13
C THR A 78 -57.58 7.65 -23.56
N ILE A 79 -58.26 6.79 -24.31
CA ILE A 79 -57.85 6.42 -25.68
C ILE A 79 -58.97 6.83 -26.63
N PRO A 80 -58.72 7.59 -27.71
CA PRO A 80 -59.69 7.74 -28.80
C PRO A 80 -59.99 6.37 -29.39
N VAL A 81 -61.28 5.98 -29.38
CA VAL A 81 -61.71 4.68 -29.87
C VAL A 81 -62.49 4.80 -31.14
N SER A 82 -62.33 3.86 -32.09
CA SER A 82 -63.02 3.76 -33.36
C SER A 82 -64.32 2.98 -33.29
N SER A 83 -64.65 2.39 -32.12
CA SER A 83 -65.84 1.63 -31.88
C SER A 83 -66.37 1.85 -30.48
N ASP A 84 -67.70 1.99 -30.33
CA ASP A 84 -68.33 2.15 -29.03
C ASP A 84 -68.21 0.91 -28.11
N PHE A 85 -67.77 -0.22 -28.64
CA PHE A 85 -67.50 -1.45 -27.90
C PHE A 85 -66.09 -1.50 -27.32
N GLN A 86 -65.21 -0.53 -27.66
CA GLN A 86 -63.88 -0.41 -27.05
C GLN A 86 -63.95 0.52 -25.83
N ALA A 87 -63.10 0.23 -24.82
CA ALA A 87 -62.98 1.07 -23.66
C ALA A 87 -62.34 2.40 -24.06
N SER A 88 -63.02 3.52 -23.80
CA SER A 88 -62.51 4.89 -24.04
C SER A 88 -61.68 5.39 -22.88
N GLU A 89 -61.83 4.82 -21.68
CA GLU A 89 -61.05 5.13 -20.51
C GLU A 89 -60.73 3.83 -19.75
N THR A 90 -59.49 3.65 -19.35
CA THR A 90 -59.05 2.52 -18.51
C THR A 90 -58.31 3.04 -17.29
N ARG A 91 -58.79 2.68 -16.11
CA ARG A 91 -58.12 2.95 -14.83
C ARG A 91 -57.56 1.62 -14.32
N MET A 92 -56.24 1.61 -14.06
CA MET A 92 -55.53 0.43 -13.56
C MET A 92 -54.82 0.72 -12.24
N GLY A 93 -55.04 -0.16 -11.26
CA GLY A 93 -54.23 -0.22 -10.04
C GLY A 93 -53.53 -1.58 -10.02
N GLN A 94 -52.23 -1.58 -9.84
CA GLN A 94 -51.39 -2.79 -9.79
C GLN A 94 -50.54 -2.81 -8.55
N LEU A 95 -50.57 -3.91 -7.81
CA LEU A 95 -49.61 -4.28 -6.79
C LEU A 95 -48.82 -5.47 -7.28
N SER A 96 -47.52 -5.39 -7.35
CA SER A 96 -46.67 -6.52 -7.70
C SER A 96 -45.50 -6.68 -6.76
N GLY A 97 -45.03 -7.91 -6.59
CA GLY A 97 -43.86 -8.26 -5.82
C GLY A 97 -43.09 -9.38 -6.50
N THR A 98 -41.76 -9.30 -6.42
CA THR A 98 -40.85 -10.31 -6.96
C THR A 98 -39.82 -10.66 -5.91
N ILE A 99 -39.62 -11.97 -5.71
CA ILE A 99 -38.48 -12.52 -4.97
C ILE A 99 -37.66 -13.31 -5.97
N ALA A 100 -36.36 -13.00 -6.06
CA ALA A 100 -35.46 -13.73 -6.96
C ALA A 100 -34.17 -14.14 -6.20
N LYS A 101 -33.83 -15.43 -6.39
CA LYS A 101 -32.63 -16.05 -5.80
C LYS A 101 -31.74 -16.60 -6.91
N PRO A 102 -30.59 -15.95 -7.20
CA PRO A 102 -29.55 -16.54 -8.02
C PRO A 102 -28.92 -17.76 -7.31
N LEU A 103 -28.59 -18.79 -8.07
CA LEU A 103 -28.00 -20.05 -7.57
C LEU A 103 -26.57 -20.21 -8.13
N GLU A 104 -25.75 -20.98 -7.44
CA GLU A 104 -24.36 -21.24 -7.85
C GLU A 104 -24.23 -21.98 -9.18
N ASN A 105 -25.23 -22.81 -9.53
CA ASN A 105 -25.27 -23.54 -10.80
C ASN A 105 -25.66 -22.68 -12.01
N GLY A 106 -25.70 -21.36 -11.88
CA GLY A 106 -26.12 -20.44 -12.94
C GLY A 106 -27.63 -20.20 -13.01
N GLY A 107 -28.45 -21.05 -12.40
CA GLY A 107 -29.87 -20.89 -12.36
C GLY A 107 -30.37 -19.72 -11.54
N THR A 108 -31.55 -19.22 -11.84
CA THR A 108 -32.27 -18.22 -11.05
C THR A 108 -33.67 -18.70 -10.74
N LEU A 109 -33.99 -18.83 -9.46
CA LEU A 109 -35.33 -19.12 -8.99
C LEU A 109 -36.04 -17.81 -8.67
N SER A 110 -37.22 -17.57 -9.24
CA SER A 110 -38.00 -16.38 -8.94
C SER A 110 -39.46 -16.71 -8.66
N ALA A 111 -40.04 -15.97 -7.70
CA ALA A 111 -41.44 -15.98 -7.39
C ALA A 111 -42.03 -14.59 -7.63
N ASN A 112 -43.04 -14.51 -8.48
CA ASN A 112 -43.66 -13.24 -8.85
C ASN A 112 -45.13 -13.26 -8.44
N PHE A 113 -45.56 -12.20 -7.80
CA PHE A 113 -46.95 -11.95 -7.44
C PHE A 113 -47.43 -10.67 -8.13
N ALA A 114 -48.61 -10.70 -8.74
CA ALA A 114 -49.23 -9.51 -9.32
C ALA A 114 -50.71 -9.48 -9.03
N TYR A 115 -51.21 -8.41 -8.46
CA TYR A 115 -52.60 -8.15 -8.21
C TYR A 115 -53.00 -6.85 -8.92
N ASN A 116 -53.96 -6.97 -9.87
CA ASN A 116 -54.38 -5.89 -10.73
C ASN A 116 -55.86 -5.61 -10.54
N ARG A 117 -56.22 -4.34 -10.39
CA ARG A 117 -57.59 -3.84 -10.50
C ARG A 117 -57.71 -3.05 -11.80
N THR A 118 -58.59 -3.44 -12.71
CA THR A 118 -58.84 -2.73 -13.97
C THR A 118 -60.30 -2.29 -14.00
N SER A 119 -60.57 -1.00 -14.22
CA SER A 119 -61.91 -0.45 -14.43
C SER A 119 -61.93 0.22 -15.79
N GLN A 120 -62.94 -0.04 -16.57
CA GLN A 120 -63.09 0.45 -17.93
C GLN A 120 -64.37 1.23 -18.09
N ALA A 121 -64.33 2.36 -18.82
CA ALA A 121 -65.49 3.11 -19.26
C ALA A 121 -65.68 2.96 -20.78
N PHE A 122 -66.92 2.83 -21.19
CA PHE A 122 -67.29 2.64 -22.59
C PHE A 122 -68.23 3.76 -23.02
N ASN A 123 -68.20 4.16 -24.29
CA ASN A 123 -69.11 5.15 -24.84
C ASN A 123 -70.51 4.62 -25.03
N SER A 124 -70.67 3.27 -25.17
CA SER A 124 -71.94 2.59 -25.29
C SER A 124 -72.38 1.90 -23.98
N PRO A 125 -73.61 2.16 -23.43
CA PRO A 125 -74.16 1.46 -22.29
C PRO A 125 -74.25 -0.08 -22.51
N LEU A 126 -74.51 -0.51 -23.75
CA LEU A 126 -74.54 -1.92 -24.12
C LEU A 126 -73.17 -2.58 -23.99
N ALA A 127 -72.11 -1.91 -24.42
CA ALA A 127 -70.74 -2.40 -24.29
C ALA A 127 -70.33 -2.53 -22.79
N ALA A 128 -70.75 -1.59 -21.96
CA ALA A 128 -70.53 -1.68 -20.50
C ALA A 128 -71.27 -2.90 -19.87
N GLN A 129 -72.46 -3.26 -20.31
CA GLN A 129 -73.18 -4.40 -19.80
C GLN A 129 -72.63 -5.74 -20.32
N LEU A 130 -71.99 -5.79 -21.45
CA LEU A 130 -71.35 -6.98 -22.01
C LEU A 130 -70.00 -7.28 -21.33
N SER A 131 -69.42 -6.33 -20.62
CA SER A 131 -68.23 -6.57 -19.82
C SER A 131 -68.55 -7.43 -18.60
N ARG A 132 -68.07 -8.68 -18.58
CA ARG A 132 -68.36 -9.64 -17.51
C ARG A 132 -67.94 -9.16 -16.11
N PHE A 133 -66.81 -8.47 -16.01
CA PHE A 133 -66.24 -7.93 -14.77
C PHE A 133 -65.78 -6.50 -14.99
N ASN A 134 -66.41 -5.54 -14.31
CA ASN A 134 -65.97 -4.13 -14.30
C ASN A 134 -66.39 -3.47 -12.97
N PRO A 135 -65.46 -3.21 -12.02
CA PRO A 135 -64.01 -3.50 -12.16
C PRO A 135 -63.67 -4.97 -12.18
N ALA A 136 -62.59 -5.29 -12.91
CA ALA A 136 -62.01 -6.62 -12.95
C ALA A 136 -60.82 -6.70 -12.00
N TYR A 137 -60.79 -7.70 -11.13
CA TYR A 137 -59.68 -8.00 -10.25
C TYR A 137 -58.96 -9.24 -10.72
N ARG A 138 -57.67 -9.11 -11.06
CA ARG A 138 -56.85 -10.24 -11.51
C ARG A 138 -55.73 -10.46 -10.50
N ASN A 139 -55.55 -11.68 -10.03
CA ASN A 139 -54.40 -12.12 -9.27
C ASN A 139 -53.61 -13.14 -10.07
N GLN A 140 -52.26 -13.02 -10.01
CA GLN A 140 -51.35 -13.95 -10.66
C GLN A 140 -50.20 -14.25 -9.70
N LEU A 141 -49.93 -15.53 -9.49
CA LEU A 141 -48.75 -16.04 -8.82
C LEU A 141 -47.95 -16.86 -9.80
N ASN A 142 -46.66 -16.59 -9.97
CA ASN A 142 -45.78 -17.30 -10.87
C ASN A 142 -44.50 -17.71 -10.14
N LEU A 143 -44.10 -18.96 -10.21
CA LEU A 143 -42.82 -19.51 -9.83
C LEU A 143 -42.08 -19.84 -11.12
N SER A 144 -40.88 -19.29 -11.33
CA SER A 144 -40.09 -19.59 -12.51
C SER A 144 -38.66 -19.96 -12.11
N TYR A 145 -38.10 -20.92 -12.83
CA TYR A 145 -36.72 -21.34 -12.78
C TYR A 145 -36.08 -21.16 -14.15
N ARG A 146 -35.15 -20.27 -14.27
CA ARG A 146 -34.31 -20.04 -15.47
C ARG A 146 -32.96 -20.68 -15.24
N HIS A 147 -32.49 -21.52 -16.18
CA HIS A 147 -31.19 -22.14 -16.14
C HIS A 147 -30.44 -21.95 -17.46
N PRO A 148 -29.25 -21.29 -17.45
CA PRO A 148 -28.44 -21.18 -18.65
C PRO A 148 -27.79 -22.54 -18.95
N LEU A 149 -27.78 -22.93 -20.21
CA LEU A 149 -27.20 -24.20 -20.68
C LEU A 149 -25.82 -24.03 -21.31
N LEU A 150 -25.46 -22.80 -21.75
CA LEU A 150 -24.20 -22.48 -22.40
C LEU A 150 -23.56 -21.27 -21.73
N LYS A 151 -23.79 -20.06 -22.24
CA LYS A 151 -23.26 -18.84 -21.64
C LYS A 151 -23.81 -18.64 -20.23
N GLY A 152 -22.92 -18.51 -19.23
CA GLY A 152 -23.31 -18.40 -17.83
C GLY A 152 -23.66 -19.71 -17.14
N ALA A 153 -23.56 -20.88 -17.83
CA ALA A 153 -23.69 -22.20 -17.21
C ALA A 153 -22.62 -22.34 -16.10
N ASP A 154 -23.04 -22.87 -14.93
CA ASP A 154 -22.18 -23.00 -13.74
C ASP A 154 -21.53 -21.68 -13.27
N ARG A 155 -22.10 -20.53 -13.66
CA ARG A 155 -21.68 -19.19 -13.21
C ARG A 155 -20.19 -18.93 -13.27
N PRO A 156 -19.54 -19.02 -14.42
CA PRO A 156 -18.13 -18.68 -14.56
C PRO A 156 -17.84 -17.21 -14.19
N ASP A 157 -18.83 -16.32 -14.35
CA ASP A 157 -18.80 -14.94 -13.88
C ASP A 157 -18.59 -14.84 -12.36
N PHE A 158 -19.35 -15.62 -11.57
CA PHE A 158 -19.27 -15.63 -10.12
C PHE A 158 -18.01 -16.32 -9.61
N HIS A 159 -17.72 -17.55 -10.09
CA HIS A 159 -16.57 -18.31 -9.63
C HIS A 159 -15.23 -17.62 -9.95
N ASN A 160 -15.08 -17.08 -11.15
CA ASN A 160 -13.87 -16.34 -11.51
C ASN A 160 -13.81 -14.96 -10.84
N ALA A 161 -14.95 -14.28 -10.62
CA ALA A 161 -14.96 -13.04 -9.83
C ALA A 161 -14.52 -13.30 -8.37
N LEU A 162 -14.87 -14.45 -7.79
CA LEU A 162 -14.41 -14.86 -6.48
C LEU A 162 -12.89 -15.09 -6.48
N LEU A 163 -12.34 -15.78 -7.48
CA LEU A 163 -10.88 -15.96 -7.65
C LEU A 163 -10.16 -14.61 -7.81
N ILE A 164 -10.72 -13.66 -8.57
CA ILE A 164 -10.18 -12.30 -8.71
C ILE A 164 -10.17 -11.58 -7.36
N ALA A 165 -11.24 -11.70 -6.58
CA ALA A 165 -11.32 -11.08 -5.25
C ALA A 165 -10.31 -11.71 -4.27
N GLU A 166 -10.13 -13.03 -4.27
CA GLU A 166 -9.13 -13.74 -3.48
C GLU A 166 -7.70 -13.34 -3.88
N ALA A 167 -7.41 -13.26 -5.18
CA ALA A 167 -6.15 -12.75 -5.70
C ALA A 167 -5.94 -11.27 -5.33
N GLY A 168 -7.03 -10.49 -5.26
CA GLY A 168 -7.03 -9.12 -4.77
C GLY A 168 -6.60 -9.02 -3.30
N ILE A 169 -7.08 -9.90 -2.43
CA ILE A 169 -6.66 -9.99 -1.03
C ILE A 169 -5.18 -10.32 -0.93
N LYS A 170 -4.71 -11.37 -1.64
CA LYS A 170 -3.28 -11.73 -1.70
C LYS A 170 -2.43 -10.57 -2.20
N SER A 171 -2.89 -9.87 -3.24
CA SER A 171 -2.20 -8.69 -3.78
C SER A 171 -2.07 -7.56 -2.75
N ALA A 172 -3.13 -7.28 -1.99
CA ALA A 172 -3.10 -6.27 -0.93
C ALA A 172 -2.16 -6.66 0.23
N GLU A 173 -2.11 -7.94 0.59
CA GLU A 173 -1.18 -8.46 1.61
C GLU A 173 0.28 -8.34 1.14
N TRP A 174 0.59 -8.71 -0.09
CA TRP A 174 1.94 -8.55 -0.64
C TRP A 174 2.33 -7.08 -0.85
N GLN A 175 1.37 -6.22 -1.23
CA GLN A 175 1.59 -4.78 -1.29
C GLN A 175 1.93 -4.20 0.09
N ARG A 176 1.30 -4.69 1.15
CA ARG A 176 1.65 -4.33 2.53
C ARG A 176 3.09 -4.75 2.86
N GLN A 177 3.52 -5.94 2.45
CA GLN A 177 4.90 -6.38 2.66
C GLN A 177 5.91 -5.50 1.89
N LEU A 178 5.56 -5.03 0.70
CA LEU A 178 6.38 -4.05 -0.03
C LEU A 178 6.52 -2.73 0.73
N VAL A 179 5.45 -2.21 1.31
CA VAL A 179 5.50 -1.01 2.15
C VAL A 179 6.40 -1.23 3.37
N VAL A 180 6.31 -2.40 4.02
CA VAL A 180 7.19 -2.78 5.14
C VAL A 180 8.66 -2.78 4.70
N GLN A 181 9.00 -3.42 3.58
CA GLN A 181 10.37 -3.45 3.05
C GLN A 181 10.88 -2.06 2.69
N GLN A 182 10.07 -1.24 2.05
CA GLN A 182 10.44 0.13 1.67
C GLN A 182 10.71 1.01 2.89
N LEU A 183 9.85 0.97 3.92
CA LEU A 183 10.06 1.70 5.16
C LEU A 183 11.30 1.23 5.91
N THR A 184 11.58 -0.07 5.91
CA THR A 184 12.78 -0.63 6.50
C THR A 184 14.03 -0.14 5.79
N LEU A 185 14.07 -0.16 4.46
CA LEU A 185 15.20 0.35 3.69
C LEU A 185 15.40 1.86 3.93
N GLN A 186 14.32 2.62 4.00
CA GLN A 186 14.38 4.05 4.32
C GLN A 186 14.93 4.30 5.73
N ALA A 187 14.50 3.50 6.72
CA ALA A 187 15.01 3.57 8.09
C ALA A 187 16.52 3.26 8.15
N ILE A 188 16.97 2.22 7.43
CA ILE A 188 18.38 1.85 7.32
C ILE A 188 19.18 2.99 6.72
N ASN A 189 18.79 3.51 5.57
CA ASN A 189 19.52 4.59 4.90
C ASN A 189 19.63 5.85 5.79
N THR A 190 18.54 6.22 6.48
CA THR A 190 18.54 7.39 7.38
C THR A 190 19.36 7.14 8.64
N TYR A 191 19.37 5.92 9.17
CA TYR A 191 20.23 5.51 10.28
C TYR A 191 21.71 5.62 9.92
N TYR A 192 22.12 5.04 8.78
CA TYR A 192 23.52 5.11 8.33
C TYR A 192 23.94 6.53 7.95
N GLN A 193 23.03 7.37 7.48
CA GLN A 193 23.30 8.79 7.27
C GLN A 193 23.60 9.49 8.59
N LEU A 194 22.81 9.26 9.64
CA LEU A 194 23.07 9.83 10.97
C LEU A 194 24.39 9.32 11.56
N ALA A 195 24.69 8.01 11.40
CA ALA A 195 25.95 7.43 11.82
C ALA A 195 27.17 8.07 11.09
N SER A 196 27.02 8.34 9.79
CA SER A 196 28.03 9.06 9.00
C SER A 196 28.26 10.49 9.51
N ASP A 197 27.19 11.19 9.89
CA ASP A 197 27.29 12.55 10.43
C ASP A 197 27.95 12.55 11.84
N ASP A 198 27.67 11.54 12.67
CA ASP A 198 28.34 11.36 13.98
C ASP A 198 29.85 11.11 13.80
N ILE A 199 30.27 10.30 12.81
CA ILE A 199 31.68 10.13 12.45
C ILE A 199 32.29 11.46 12.01
N ASN A 200 31.63 12.21 11.13
CA ASN A 200 32.10 13.53 10.66
C ASN A 200 32.32 14.51 11.82
N ILE A 201 31.42 14.54 12.81
CA ILE A 201 31.61 15.38 14.02
C ILE A 201 32.84 14.95 14.79
N GLY A 202 33.01 13.65 15.06
CA GLY A 202 34.16 13.14 15.79
C GLY A 202 35.51 13.53 15.13
N ILE A 203 35.60 13.40 13.81
CA ILE A 203 36.80 13.81 13.05
C ILE A 203 36.96 15.32 13.06
N ALA A 204 35.90 16.12 12.88
CA ALA A 204 35.97 17.59 12.91
C ALA A 204 36.38 18.13 14.30
N GLU A 205 35.86 17.53 15.37
CA GLU A 205 36.30 17.89 16.75
C GLU A 205 37.78 17.61 16.99
N GLN A 206 38.27 16.46 16.55
CA GLN A 206 39.68 16.12 16.67
C GLN A 206 40.54 17.09 15.86
N ALA A 207 40.13 17.46 14.63
CA ALA A 207 40.83 18.43 13.80
C ALA A 207 40.84 19.84 14.44
N ALA A 208 39.71 20.28 14.99
CA ALA A 208 39.64 21.56 15.72
C ALA A 208 40.56 21.57 16.94
N LYS A 209 40.58 20.49 17.73
CA LYS A 209 41.50 20.35 18.87
C LYS A 209 42.98 20.34 18.44
N ARG A 210 43.34 19.75 17.30
CA ARG A 210 44.68 19.79 16.73
C ARG A 210 45.08 21.24 16.35
N ALA A 211 44.17 21.96 15.66
CA ALA A 211 44.36 23.34 15.24
C ALA A 211 44.48 24.30 16.45
N GLU A 212 43.68 24.10 17.49
CA GLU A 212 43.75 24.86 18.72
C GLU A 212 45.13 24.72 19.42
N LYS A 213 45.63 23.48 19.54
CA LYS A 213 46.95 23.20 20.09
C LYS A 213 48.06 23.84 19.26
N LEU A 214 47.96 23.83 17.93
CA LEU A 214 48.91 24.50 17.05
C LEU A 214 48.91 26.02 17.28
N LEU A 215 47.74 26.66 17.32
CA LEU A 215 47.63 28.09 17.56
C LEU A 215 48.19 28.48 18.93
N ALA A 216 47.91 27.72 20.00
CA ALA A 216 48.45 27.95 21.33
C ALA A 216 49.99 27.88 21.33
N TYR A 217 50.55 26.87 20.61
CA TYR A 217 51.99 26.76 20.45
C TYR A 217 52.60 27.94 19.67
N GLN A 218 51.96 28.39 18.58
CA GLN A 218 52.39 29.53 17.78
C GLN A 218 52.38 30.84 18.58
N ARG A 219 51.30 31.10 19.33
CA ARG A 219 51.19 32.27 20.22
C ARG A 219 52.34 32.34 21.25
N THR A 220 52.75 31.18 21.77
CA THR A 220 53.87 31.10 22.68
C THR A 220 55.19 31.43 22.00
N ARG A 221 55.45 30.88 20.81
CA ARG A 221 56.72 31.17 20.06
C ARG A 221 56.79 32.59 19.55
N GLU A 222 55.68 33.20 19.09
CA GLU A 222 55.65 34.64 18.72
C GLU A 222 56.04 35.54 19.91
N ARG A 223 55.50 35.23 21.10
CA ARG A 223 55.84 35.96 22.33
C ARG A 223 57.34 35.97 22.68
N PHE A 224 58.05 34.90 22.30
CA PHE A 224 59.50 34.79 22.47
C PHE A 224 60.28 35.25 21.22
N GLY A 225 59.60 35.80 20.20
CA GLY A 225 60.26 36.29 18.98
C GLY A 225 60.87 35.21 18.12
N LEU A 226 60.37 33.97 18.25
CA LEU A 226 60.89 32.79 17.55
C LEU A 226 60.21 32.51 16.22
N ILE A 227 59.08 33.17 15.88
CA ILE A 227 58.35 33.10 14.64
C ILE A 227 57.82 34.46 14.22
N GLU A 228 57.42 34.55 12.93
CA GLU A 228 56.79 35.75 12.40
C GLU A 228 55.28 35.78 12.69
N LYS A 229 54.69 36.97 12.64
CA LYS A 229 53.23 37.15 12.78
C LYS A 229 52.43 36.35 11.74
N ALA A 230 53.00 36.15 10.55
CA ALA A 230 52.38 35.37 9.45
C ALA A 230 52.08 33.91 9.86
N ASP A 231 53.00 33.24 10.54
CA ASP A 231 52.83 31.88 11.05
C ASP A 231 51.66 31.74 12.03
N ARG A 232 51.56 32.72 12.97
CA ARG A 232 50.41 32.75 13.91
C ARG A 232 49.09 32.98 13.19
N LEU A 233 49.04 33.92 12.22
CA LEU A 233 47.83 34.18 11.42
C LEU A 233 47.41 32.96 10.62
N GLN A 234 48.34 32.18 10.10
CA GLN A 234 48.06 30.93 9.40
C GLN A 234 47.43 29.88 10.33
N ALA A 235 47.91 29.72 11.55
CA ALA A 235 47.34 28.83 12.55
C ALA A 235 45.96 29.34 13.03
N GLU A 236 45.74 30.65 13.10
CA GLU A 236 44.44 31.26 13.41
C GLU A 236 43.41 31.00 12.31
N ALA A 237 43.81 31.15 11.05
CA ALA A 237 42.97 30.81 9.88
C ALA A 237 42.61 29.32 9.84
N LEU A 238 43.59 28.43 10.17
CA LEU A 238 43.30 26.99 10.27
C LEU A 238 42.24 26.70 11.33
N LEU A 239 42.39 27.27 12.56
CA LEU A 239 41.41 27.05 13.62
C LEU A 239 40.01 27.53 13.22
N ALA A 240 39.93 28.74 12.60
CA ALA A 240 38.64 29.26 12.10
C ALA A 240 38.00 28.33 11.06
N ALA A 241 38.79 27.79 10.11
CA ALA A 241 38.33 26.83 9.13
C ALA A 241 37.82 25.54 9.79
N ARG A 242 38.55 24.97 10.76
CA ARG A 242 38.15 23.74 11.47
C ARG A 242 36.90 23.93 12.32
N ASN A 243 36.75 25.10 12.95
CA ASN A 243 35.50 25.42 13.67
C ASN A 243 34.33 25.58 12.72
N THR A 244 34.51 26.12 11.52
CA THR A 244 33.49 26.21 10.50
C THR A 244 33.10 24.81 10.02
N ASP A 245 34.07 23.91 9.79
CA ASP A 245 33.81 22.50 9.41
C ASP A 245 32.99 21.78 10.50
N LEU A 246 33.33 22.00 11.79
CA LEU A 246 32.59 21.42 12.91
C LEU A 246 31.14 21.95 12.96
N GLN A 247 30.92 23.25 12.80
CA GLN A 247 29.57 23.81 12.78
C GLN A 247 28.71 23.24 11.62
N ARG A 248 29.32 23.04 10.44
CA ARG A 248 28.68 22.42 9.32
C ARG A 248 28.33 20.93 9.58
N ALA A 249 29.21 20.20 10.26
CA ALA A 249 28.96 18.80 10.64
C ALA A 249 27.80 18.70 11.65
N LEU A 250 27.79 19.58 12.68
CA LEU A 250 26.73 19.69 13.67
C LEU A 250 25.37 19.99 13.01
N SER A 251 25.33 20.93 12.06
CA SER A 251 24.09 21.28 11.33
C SER A 251 23.58 20.11 10.49
N ARG A 252 24.45 19.36 9.81
CA ARG A 252 24.08 18.16 9.05
C ARG A 252 23.49 17.09 9.97
N ARG A 253 24.15 16.83 11.09
CA ARG A 253 23.66 15.88 12.09
C ARG A 253 22.26 16.20 12.59
N LEU A 254 21.99 17.48 12.90
CA LEU A 254 20.64 17.91 13.32
C LEU A 254 19.59 17.64 12.23
N SER A 255 19.93 17.85 10.96
CA SER A 255 19.04 17.54 9.83
C SER A 255 18.76 16.05 9.70
N SER A 256 19.81 15.21 9.79
CA SER A 256 19.67 13.75 9.72
C SER A 256 18.90 13.19 10.93
N GLN A 257 19.17 13.69 12.14
CA GLN A 257 18.41 13.37 13.34
C GLN A 257 16.92 13.72 13.21
N SER A 258 16.62 14.92 12.71
CA SER A 258 15.25 15.36 12.46
C SER A 258 14.54 14.48 11.42
N SER A 259 15.25 14.03 10.39
CA SER A 259 14.72 13.14 9.37
C SER A 259 14.40 11.75 9.93
N LEU A 260 15.30 11.20 10.76
CA LEU A 260 15.07 9.91 11.42
C LEU A 260 13.94 9.98 12.44
N ASN A 261 13.88 11.06 13.24
CA ASN A 261 12.79 11.27 14.19
C ASN A 261 11.42 11.39 13.50
N ARG A 262 11.34 12.08 12.35
CA ARG A 262 10.11 12.14 11.56
C ARG A 262 9.68 10.78 11.06
N LEU A 263 10.61 9.93 10.62
CA LEU A 263 10.31 8.58 10.18
C LEU A 263 9.75 7.72 11.32
N MET A 264 10.26 7.92 12.55
CA MET A 264 9.77 7.27 13.76
C MET A 264 8.50 7.93 14.35
N LEU A 265 7.99 9.01 13.75
CA LEU A 265 6.91 9.85 14.30
C LEU A 265 7.23 10.46 15.68
N LYS A 266 8.50 10.66 15.98
CA LYS A 266 8.97 11.40 17.16
C LYS A 266 9.08 12.90 16.85
N ARG A 267 9.17 13.74 17.89
CA ARG A 267 9.45 15.16 17.71
C ARG A 267 10.82 15.35 17.05
N ALA A 268 10.90 16.26 16.10
CA ALA A 268 12.11 16.47 15.28
C ALA A 268 13.37 16.81 16.11
N ASP A 269 13.19 17.42 17.30
CA ASP A 269 14.23 17.85 18.21
C ASP A 269 14.63 16.78 19.26
N THR A 270 14.00 15.61 19.25
CA THR A 270 14.34 14.53 20.20
C THR A 270 15.81 14.13 20.06
N ALA A 271 16.57 14.21 21.15
CA ALA A 271 17.97 13.82 21.13
C ALA A 271 18.12 12.31 20.90
N LEU A 272 18.86 11.95 19.87
CA LEU A 272 19.07 10.57 19.45
C LEU A 272 20.55 10.31 19.21
N THR A 273 21.05 9.19 19.70
CA THR A 273 22.40 8.70 19.42
C THR A 273 22.29 7.31 18.78
N VAL A 274 23.02 7.09 17.71
CA VAL A 274 23.12 5.80 17.04
C VAL A 274 24.45 5.15 17.36
N ARG A 275 24.44 3.84 17.54
CA ARG A 275 25.67 3.09 17.79
C ARG A 275 25.69 1.88 16.87
N GLU A 276 26.56 1.92 15.88
CA GLU A 276 26.81 0.82 14.97
C GLU A 276 28.09 0.09 15.38
N GLN A 277 28.02 -1.23 15.45
CA GLN A 277 29.22 -2.06 15.57
C GLN A 277 29.71 -2.39 14.16
N LEU A 278 30.81 -1.75 13.76
CA LEU A 278 31.42 -2.00 12.47
C LEU A 278 32.09 -3.37 12.49
N THR A 279 31.55 -4.32 11.75
CA THR A 279 32.14 -5.65 11.56
C THR A 279 32.79 -5.76 10.19
N ASP A 280 34.03 -6.28 10.14
CA ASP A 280 34.74 -6.47 8.87
C ASP A 280 34.43 -7.83 8.23
N ASP A 281 33.83 -8.75 8.97
CA ASP A 281 33.49 -10.09 8.53
C ASP A 281 32.09 -10.12 7.94
N ILE A 282 32.02 -9.90 6.62
CA ILE A 282 30.79 -9.99 5.82
C ILE A 282 30.92 -11.20 4.92
N SER A 283 30.10 -12.23 5.14
CA SER A 283 30.03 -13.38 4.26
C SER A 283 29.32 -12.99 2.95
N LEU A 284 29.85 -13.46 1.81
CA LEU A 284 29.26 -13.24 0.49
C LEU A 284 28.68 -14.56 -0.02
N PRO A 285 27.36 -14.63 -0.28
CA PRO A 285 26.78 -15.76 -0.98
C PRO A 285 27.19 -15.73 -2.47
N SER A 286 27.09 -16.88 -3.13
CA SER A 286 27.18 -16.89 -4.58
C SER A 286 25.98 -16.17 -5.20
N MET A 287 26.15 -15.58 -6.39
CA MET A 287 25.06 -14.91 -7.12
C MET A 287 23.84 -15.83 -7.28
N GLN A 288 24.07 -17.11 -7.59
CA GLN A 288 22.99 -18.07 -7.79
C GLN A 288 22.23 -18.39 -6.49
N GLN A 289 22.92 -18.52 -5.36
CA GLN A 289 22.25 -18.72 -4.06
C GLN A 289 21.41 -17.51 -3.67
N ALA A 290 21.94 -16.31 -3.91
CA ALA A 290 21.23 -15.06 -3.64
C ALA A 290 19.95 -14.93 -4.47
N LEU A 291 20.01 -15.29 -5.76
CA LEU A 291 18.88 -15.25 -6.69
C LEU A 291 17.78 -16.24 -6.31
N VAL A 292 18.12 -17.50 -6.06
CA VAL A 292 17.14 -18.52 -5.63
C VAL A 292 16.40 -18.10 -4.39
N LEU A 293 17.12 -17.49 -3.44
CA LEU A 293 16.51 -17.01 -2.20
C LEU A 293 15.59 -15.82 -2.45
N ALA A 294 16.01 -14.85 -3.27
CA ALA A 294 15.20 -13.71 -3.65
C ALA A 294 13.95 -14.12 -4.42
N GLU A 295 14.06 -15.02 -5.42
CA GLU A 295 12.91 -15.51 -6.18
C GLU A 295 11.83 -16.16 -5.31
N SER A 296 12.23 -16.79 -4.20
CA SER A 296 11.28 -17.43 -3.28
C SER A 296 10.66 -16.47 -2.26
N LYS A 297 11.36 -15.39 -1.88
CA LYS A 297 10.98 -14.52 -0.75
C LYS A 297 10.55 -13.11 -1.13
N ARG A 298 10.89 -12.62 -2.33
CA ARG A 298 10.60 -11.24 -2.73
C ARG A 298 9.11 -10.99 -2.91
N PRO A 299 8.51 -10.04 -2.16
CA PRO A 299 7.08 -9.74 -2.24
C PRO A 299 6.62 -9.29 -3.61
N GLU A 300 7.49 -8.63 -4.40
CA GLU A 300 7.18 -8.18 -5.77
C GLU A 300 6.78 -9.35 -6.67
N LEU A 301 7.49 -10.47 -6.57
CA LEU A 301 7.22 -11.66 -7.38
C LEU A 301 5.94 -12.37 -6.93
N GLN A 302 5.68 -12.38 -5.64
CA GLN A 302 4.45 -12.93 -5.07
C GLN A 302 3.22 -12.08 -5.44
N LEU A 303 3.37 -10.75 -5.43
CA LEU A 303 2.35 -9.82 -5.91
C LEU A 303 2.01 -10.08 -7.37
N LEU A 304 3.03 -10.22 -8.24
CA LEU A 304 2.84 -10.51 -9.67
C LEU A 304 2.21 -11.89 -9.90
N THR A 305 2.48 -12.87 -9.02
CA THR A 305 1.81 -14.18 -9.07
C THR A 305 0.31 -14.04 -8.79
N ALA A 306 -0.08 -13.31 -7.75
CA ALA A 306 -1.48 -13.04 -7.45
C ALA A 306 -2.18 -12.26 -8.59
N GLN A 307 -1.50 -11.28 -9.19
CA GLN A 307 -2.02 -10.54 -10.34
C GLN A 307 -2.19 -11.43 -11.58
N MET A 308 -1.32 -12.44 -11.77
CA MET A 308 -1.46 -13.41 -12.84
C MET A 308 -2.71 -14.29 -12.63
N GLU A 309 -2.93 -14.78 -11.40
CA GLU A 309 -4.16 -15.53 -11.04
C GLU A 309 -5.43 -14.72 -11.38
N ALA A 310 -5.43 -13.41 -11.02
CA ALA A 310 -6.55 -12.52 -11.36
C ALA A 310 -6.73 -12.32 -12.86
N ALA A 311 -5.63 -12.18 -13.63
CA ALA A 311 -5.67 -11.98 -15.07
C ALA A 311 -6.18 -13.25 -15.81
N GLU A 312 -5.82 -14.42 -15.33
CA GLU A 312 -6.31 -15.71 -15.88
C GLU A 312 -7.81 -15.90 -15.61
N ALA A 313 -8.27 -15.60 -14.39
CA ALA A 313 -9.68 -15.63 -14.05
C ALA A 313 -10.48 -14.60 -14.87
N GLN A 314 -9.95 -13.38 -15.10
CA GLN A 314 -10.58 -12.39 -15.96
C GLN A 314 -10.68 -12.86 -17.42
N LEU A 315 -9.66 -13.55 -17.91
CA LEU A 315 -9.70 -14.14 -19.25
C LEU A 315 -10.79 -15.23 -19.36
N ALA A 316 -10.96 -16.05 -18.32
CA ALA A 316 -12.02 -17.06 -18.27
C ALA A 316 -13.42 -16.43 -18.34
N ILE A 317 -13.67 -15.34 -17.58
CA ILE A 317 -14.92 -14.56 -17.67
C ILE A 317 -15.12 -14.03 -19.10
N SER A 318 -14.06 -13.45 -19.69
CA SER A 318 -14.16 -12.87 -21.03
C SER A 318 -14.48 -13.90 -22.10
N ARG A 319 -13.93 -15.12 -21.98
CA ARG A 319 -14.22 -16.23 -22.90
C ARG A 319 -15.68 -16.71 -22.80
N ASP A 320 -16.26 -16.73 -21.61
CA ASP A 320 -17.65 -17.08 -21.43
C ASP A 320 -18.60 -16.10 -22.15
N THR A 321 -18.21 -14.81 -22.23
CA THR A 321 -19.04 -13.80 -22.93
C THR A 321 -19.19 -14.06 -24.42
N ASP A 322 -18.32 -14.88 -25.04
CA ASP A 322 -18.37 -15.26 -26.46
C ASP A 322 -19.23 -16.51 -26.72
N ASN A 323 -19.71 -17.18 -25.67
CA ASN A 323 -20.60 -18.33 -25.79
C ASN A 323 -21.98 -17.88 -26.25
N LEU A 324 -22.64 -18.76 -27.00
CA LEU A 324 -24.06 -18.67 -27.36
C LEU A 324 -24.93 -18.70 -26.09
N GLN A 325 -25.91 -17.82 -25.97
CA GLN A 325 -26.85 -17.86 -24.86
C GLN A 325 -28.04 -18.81 -25.21
N LEU A 326 -28.16 -19.87 -24.43
CA LEU A 326 -29.28 -20.81 -24.48
C LEU A 326 -29.76 -21.05 -23.06
N ASP A 327 -30.99 -20.64 -22.79
CA ASP A 327 -31.63 -20.79 -21.48
C ASP A 327 -32.80 -21.75 -21.56
N VAL A 328 -32.97 -22.56 -20.54
CA VAL A 328 -34.22 -23.28 -20.28
C VAL A 328 -34.97 -22.58 -19.16
N ILE A 329 -36.26 -22.34 -19.36
CA ILE A 329 -37.13 -21.66 -18.41
C ILE A 329 -38.34 -22.54 -18.13
N ALA A 330 -38.49 -22.96 -16.88
CA ALA A 330 -39.65 -23.66 -16.37
C ALA A 330 -40.50 -22.70 -15.53
N GLU A 331 -41.79 -22.64 -15.84
CA GLU A 331 -42.73 -21.77 -15.15
C GLU A 331 -43.94 -22.59 -14.66
N LEU A 332 -44.34 -22.31 -13.43
CA LEU A 332 -45.56 -22.80 -12.81
C LEU A 332 -46.31 -21.62 -12.21
N GLY A 333 -47.62 -21.53 -12.43
CA GLY A 333 -48.37 -20.41 -11.88
C GLY A 333 -49.86 -20.67 -11.77
N THR A 334 -50.51 -19.74 -11.08
CA THR A 334 -51.97 -19.70 -10.95
C THR A 334 -52.46 -18.30 -11.35
N ARG A 335 -53.67 -18.25 -11.88
CA ARG A 335 -54.32 -16.99 -12.27
C ARG A 335 -55.74 -16.99 -11.72
N SER A 336 -56.27 -15.82 -11.42
CA SER A 336 -57.68 -15.65 -11.09
C SER A 336 -58.23 -14.37 -11.69
N LEU A 337 -59.50 -14.35 -11.96
CA LEU A 337 -60.24 -13.19 -12.45
C LEU A 337 -61.63 -13.16 -11.79
N ASP A 338 -61.98 -12.08 -11.11
CA ASP A 338 -63.30 -11.92 -10.46
C ASP A 338 -63.71 -10.45 -10.41
N SER A 339 -65.01 -10.18 -10.18
CA SER A 339 -65.51 -8.83 -9.90
C SER A 339 -65.32 -8.43 -8.43
N ASN A 340 -65.06 -9.39 -7.55
CA ASN A 340 -64.82 -9.18 -6.13
C ASN A 340 -63.31 -9.30 -5.81
N ALA A 341 -62.75 -8.30 -5.16
CA ALA A 341 -61.35 -8.21 -4.80
C ALA A 341 -60.88 -9.40 -3.94
N ALA A 342 -61.63 -9.75 -2.92
CA ALA A 342 -61.27 -10.80 -1.96
C ALA A 342 -61.36 -12.19 -2.62
N THR A 343 -62.38 -12.43 -3.45
CA THR A 343 -62.53 -13.68 -4.20
C THR A 343 -61.40 -13.85 -5.22
N ALA A 344 -61.05 -12.81 -5.95
CA ALA A 344 -59.91 -12.84 -6.87
C ALA A 344 -58.59 -13.14 -6.13
N ALA A 345 -58.35 -12.50 -5.01
CA ALA A 345 -57.17 -12.75 -4.17
C ALA A 345 -57.14 -14.23 -3.69
N ALA A 346 -58.22 -14.72 -3.09
CA ALA A 346 -58.28 -16.10 -2.59
C ALA A 346 -58.09 -17.16 -3.67
N ARG A 347 -58.77 -17.02 -4.83
CA ARG A 347 -58.65 -17.96 -5.96
C ARG A 347 -57.27 -17.97 -6.60
N GLY A 348 -56.53 -16.85 -6.56
CA GLY A 348 -55.16 -16.78 -7.07
C GLY A 348 -54.18 -17.69 -6.35
N PHE A 349 -54.53 -18.16 -5.15
CA PHE A 349 -53.73 -19.14 -4.39
C PHE A 349 -54.28 -20.57 -4.51
N THR A 350 -55.28 -20.79 -5.31
CA THR A 350 -55.85 -22.13 -5.56
C THR A 350 -55.38 -22.67 -6.91
N PRO A 351 -55.23 -24.01 -7.07
CA PRO A 351 -54.74 -24.58 -8.31
C PRO A 351 -55.82 -24.69 -9.41
N GLN A 352 -56.97 -24.04 -9.27
CA GLN A 352 -58.09 -24.16 -10.20
C GLN A 352 -57.75 -23.61 -11.60
N ASP A 353 -57.08 -22.47 -11.67
CA ASP A 353 -56.66 -21.84 -12.92
C ASP A 353 -55.12 -21.84 -12.98
N HIS A 354 -54.53 -23.02 -13.10
CA HIS A 354 -53.09 -23.20 -13.15
C HIS A 354 -52.55 -23.15 -14.59
N TYR A 355 -51.30 -22.81 -14.73
CA TYR A 355 -50.56 -23.01 -15.98
C TYR A 355 -49.16 -23.54 -15.67
N ALA A 356 -48.61 -24.27 -16.61
CA ALA A 356 -47.23 -24.74 -16.63
C ALA A 356 -46.65 -24.49 -18.00
N ALA A 357 -45.44 -24.00 -18.07
CA ALA A 357 -44.73 -23.76 -19.32
C ALA A 357 -43.29 -24.23 -19.21
N LEU A 358 -42.74 -24.76 -20.28
CA LEU A 358 -41.33 -25.02 -20.47
C LEU A 358 -40.93 -24.34 -21.78
N SER A 359 -39.97 -23.47 -21.74
CA SER A 359 -39.47 -22.76 -22.91
C SER A 359 -37.95 -22.80 -23.00
N PHE A 360 -37.47 -22.75 -24.24
CA PHE A 360 -36.05 -22.59 -24.55
C PHE A 360 -35.91 -21.26 -25.23
N GLU A 361 -35.00 -20.43 -24.68
CA GLU A 361 -34.69 -19.11 -25.22
C GLU A 361 -33.27 -19.15 -25.79
N LEU A 362 -33.15 -18.97 -27.11
CA LEU A 362 -31.87 -18.84 -27.80
C LEU A 362 -31.67 -17.42 -28.21
N SER A 363 -30.55 -16.83 -27.82
CA SER A 363 -30.18 -15.45 -28.13
C SER A 363 -28.69 -15.37 -28.46
N ASP A 364 -28.36 -14.65 -29.55
CA ASP A 364 -26.96 -14.40 -29.91
C ASP A 364 -26.82 -13.09 -30.68
N LEU A 365 -25.59 -12.55 -30.68
CA LEU A 365 -25.20 -11.41 -31.49
C LEU A 365 -24.62 -11.93 -32.82
N LEU A 366 -25.16 -11.47 -33.96
CA LEU A 366 -24.60 -11.81 -35.28
C LEU A 366 -23.16 -11.38 -35.46
N VAL A 367 -22.75 -10.28 -34.77
CA VAL A 367 -21.39 -9.80 -34.75
C VAL A 367 -20.95 -9.62 -33.31
N ARG A 368 -19.88 -10.30 -32.88
CA ARG A 368 -19.44 -10.41 -31.49
C ARG A 368 -18.20 -9.52 -31.20
N ASN A 369 -18.11 -8.35 -31.83
CA ASN A 369 -16.95 -7.46 -31.71
C ASN A 369 -16.61 -7.12 -30.23
N SER A 370 -17.62 -6.91 -29.38
CA SER A 370 -17.40 -6.60 -27.97
C SER A 370 -16.80 -7.79 -27.19
N ALA A 371 -17.26 -9.01 -27.46
CA ALA A 371 -16.74 -10.22 -26.82
C ALA A 371 -15.29 -10.49 -27.29
N HIS A 372 -15.02 -10.43 -28.59
CA HIS A 372 -13.66 -10.58 -29.12
C HIS A 372 -12.70 -9.51 -28.57
N ALA A 373 -13.15 -8.25 -28.49
CA ALA A 373 -12.33 -7.18 -27.90
C ALA A 373 -12.08 -7.40 -26.39
N ALA A 374 -13.06 -7.93 -25.65
CA ALA A 374 -12.91 -8.27 -24.23
C ALA A 374 -11.89 -9.39 -24.03
N ILE A 375 -11.95 -10.45 -24.85
CA ILE A 375 -10.98 -11.55 -24.82
C ILE A 375 -9.58 -11.03 -25.14
N GLN A 376 -9.43 -10.27 -26.25
CA GLN A 376 -8.15 -9.73 -26.64
C GLN A 376 -7.55 -8.81 -25.55
N LYS A 377 -8.40 -7.98 -24.93
CA LYS A 377 -7.97 -7.12 -23.80
C LYS A 377 -7.46 -7.96 -22.64
N ALA A 378 -8.17 -9.01 -22.25
CA ALA A 378 -7.77 -9.88 -21.14
C ALA A 378 -6.48 -10.65 -21.45
N GLU A 379 -6.29 -11.12 -22.68
CA GLU A 379 -5.04 -11.74 -23.11
C GLU A 379 -3.85 -10.78 -23.06
N LEU A 380 -4.02 -9.54 -23.54
CA LEU A 380 -3.00 -8.50 -23.45
C LEU A 380 -2.69 -8.13 -21.99
N GLN A 381 -3.67 -8.09 -21.11
CA GLN A 381 -3.45 -7.87 -19.68
C GLN A 381 -2.62 -9.01 -19.06
N ARG A 382 -2.90 -10.26 -19.37
CA ARG A 382 -2.11 -11.41 -18.93
C ARG A 382 -0.67 -11.33 -19.45
N GLN A 383 -0.48 -11.02 -20.74
CA GLN A 383 0.85 -10.84 -21.33
C GLN A 383 1.63 -9.68 -20.66
N ARG A 384 0.95 -8.61 -20.32
CA ARG A 384 1.53 -7.47 -19.59
C ARG A 384 2.09 -7.92 -18.24
N VAL A 385 1.31 -8.64 -17.42
CA VAL A 385 1.76 -9.14 -16.11
C VAL A 385 2.97 -10.08 -16.28
N GLN A 386 2.97 -10.92 -17.32
CA GLN A 386 4.11 -11.80 -17.62
C GLN A 386 5.37 -11.00 -17.98
N ALA A 387 5.25 -9.94 -18.80
CA ALA A 387 6.37 -9.07 -19.15
C ALA A 387 6.88 -8.29 -17.92
N GLU A 388 5.98 -7.81 -17.05
CA GLU A 388 6.34 -7.16 -15.78
C GLU A 388 7.10 -8.12 -14.87
N ARG A 389 6.71 -9.39 -14.79
CA ARG A 389 7.43 -10.40 -14.03
C ARG A 389 8.86 -10.60 -14.53
N VAL A 390 9.05 -10.70 -15.83
CA VAL A 390 10.41 -10.82 -16.43
C VAL A 390 11.25 -9.60 -16.08
N ARG A 391 10.70 -8.39 -16.24
CA ARG A 391 11.39 -7.14 -15.88
C ARG A 391 11.78 -7.12 -14.39
N THR A 392 10.86 -7.46 -13.51
CA THR A 392 11.13 -7.48 -12.05
C THR A 392 12.21 -8.48 -11.67
N VAL A 393 12.26 -9.66 -12.31
CA VAL A 393 13.35 -10.63 -12.09
C VAL A 393 14.69 -10.04 -12.50
N GLU A 394 14.79 -9.34 -13.63
CA GLU A 394 16.03 -8.69 -14.04
C GLU A 394 16.42 -7.54 -13.08
N GLU A 395 15.48 -6.72 -12.64
CA GLU A 395 15.72 -5.68 -11.62
C GLU A 395 16.27 -6.27 -10.31
N ILE A 396 15.72 -7.39 -9.84
CA ILE A 396 16.22 -8.12 -8.66
C ILE A 396 17.66 -8.64 -8.89
N LYS A 397 17.96 -9.16 -10.07
CA LYS A 397 19.32 -9.58 -10.41
C LYS A 397 20.31 -8.42 -10.37
N ASP A 398 19.90 -7.26 -10.90
CA ASP A 398 20.73 -6.06 -10.90
C ASP A 398 20.97 -5.56 -9.48
N ASP A 399 19.93 -5.51 -8.62
CA ASP A 399 20.05 -5.16 -7.20
C ASP A 399 21.08 -6.06 -6.47
N ILE A 400 20.96 -7.37 -6.64
CA ILE A 400 21.85 -8.35 -6.01
C ILE A 400 23.28 -8.20 -6.56
N SER A 401 23.43 -8.06 -7.88
CA SER A 401 24.73 -7.89 -8.53
C SER A 401 25.44 -6.62 -8.06
N ALA A 402 24.70 -5.51 -7.99
CA ALA A 402 25.22 -4.23 -7.51
C ALA A 402 25.68 -4.33 -6.04
N ALA A 403 24.88 -4.96 -5.18
CA ALA A 403 25.22 -5.13 -3.77
C ALA A 403 26.45 -6.05 -3.57
N ILE A 404 26.53 -7.16 -4.28
CA ILE A 404 27.69 -8.07 -4.24
C ILE A 404 28.95 -7.34 -4.72
N THR A 405 28.86 -6.61 -5.84
CA THR A 405 29.98 -5.85 -6.42
C THR A 405 30.45 -4.76 -5.45
N ALA A 406 29.50 -4.04 -4.80
CA ALA A 406 29.84 -3.03 -3.81
C ALA A 406 30.60 -3.61 -2.62
N ILE A 407 30.21 -4.80 -2.13
CA ILE A 407 30.92 -5.47 -1.04
C ILE A 407 32.30 -5.97 -1.49
N GLN A 408 32.40 -6.58 -2.68
CA GLN A 408 33.67 -7.08 -3.24
C GLN A 408 34.69 -5.95 -3.43
N ALA A 409 34.26 -4.80 -3.93
CA ALA A 409 35.10 -3.61 -4.10
C ALA A 409 35.37 -2.89 -2.77
N GLY A 410 34.39 -2.87 -1.87
CA GLY A 410 34.48 -2.17 -0.58
C GLY A 410 35.50 -2.78 0.39
N LYS A 411 35.61 -4.11 0.45
CA LYS A 411 36.55 -4.79 1.35
C LYS A 411 38.03 -4.38 1.14
N PRO A 412 38.61 -4.53 -0.07
CA PRO A 412 39.99 -4.09 -0.31
C PRO A 412 40.15 -2.58 -0.15
N THR A 413 39.14 -1.79 -0.56
CA THR A 413 39.16 -0.34 -0.42
C THR A 413 39.25 0.07 1.03
N LEU A 414 38.48 -0.55 1.94
CA LEU A 414 38.55 -0.29 3.39
C LEU A 414 39.93 -0.61 3.95
N ILE A 415 40.53 -1.74 3.57
CA ILE A 415 41.89 -2.13 4.01
C ILE A 415 42.92 -1.07 3.59
N LEU A 416 42.83 -0.58 2.36
CA LEU A 416 43.73 0.44 1.82
C LEU A 416 43.50 1.81 2.49
N ALA A 417 42.25 2.21 2.70
CA ALA A 417 41.90 3.46 3.38
C ALA A 417 42.41 3.47 4.83
N ARG A 418 42.28 2.37 5.56
CA ARG A 418 42.84 2.22 6.92
C ARG A 418 44.38 2.32 6.93
N LYS A 419 45.07 1.66 5.97
CA LYS A 419 46.50 1.76 5.81
C LYS A 419 46.92 3.21 5.52
N GLN A 420 46.22 3.90 4.66
CA GLN A 420 46.45 5.31 4.37
C GLN A 420 46.29 6.18 5.62
N ALA A 421 45.18 6.01 6.37
CA ALA A 421 44.93 6.79 7.59
C ALA A 421 46.08 6.61 8.64
N ILE A 422 46.55 5.37 8.81
CA ILE A 422 47.69 5.06 9.68
C ILE A 422 48.96 5.73 9.18
N ALA A 423 49.26 5.66 7.88
CA ALA A 423 50.45 6.28 7.28
C ALA A 423 50.42 7.80 7.42
N GLU A 424 49.27 8.45 7.14
CA GLU A 424 49.10 9.90 7.30
C GLU A 424 49.26 10.33 8.77
N LYS A 425 48.75 9.54 9.70
CA LYS A 425 48.92 9.77 11.13
C LYS A 425 50.41 9.74 11.54
N HIS A 426 51.13 8.75 11.04
CA HIS A 426 52.58 8.66 11.29
C HIS A 426 53.34 9.84 10.65
N LYS A 427 53.01 10.22 9.42
CA LYS A 427 53.59 11.36 8.69
C LYS A 427 53.33 12.66 9.44
N PHE A 428 52.11 12.95 9.83
CA PHE A 428 51.74 14.12 10.60
C PHE A 428 52.51 14.19 11.94
N ASN A 429 52.57 13.09 12.68
CA ASN A 429 53.27 13.02 13.94
C ASN A 429 54.79 13.23 13.78
N ALA A 430 55.40 12.74 12.70
CA ALA A 430 56.81 12.95 12.38
C ALA A 430 57.06 14.42 12.05
N GLU A 431 56.18 15.02 11.24
CA GLU A 431 56.32 16.44 10.87
C GLU A 431 56.09 17.37 12.05
N MET A 432 55.15 17.04 12.95
CA MET A 432 54.96 17.78 14.20
C MET A 432 56.23 17.80 15.10
N ARG A 433 57.00 16.67 15.11
CA ARG A 433 58.29 16.64 15.80
C ARG A 433 59.33 17.56 15.15
N ARG A 434 59.52 17.43 13.81
CA ARG A 434 60.42 18.30 13.03
C ARG A 434 60.08 19.79 13.20
N TYR A 435 58.78 20.09 13.18
CA TYR A 435 58.27 21.43 13.40
C TYR A 435 58.66 22.00 14.80
N ARG A 436 58.53 21.18 15.84
CA ARG A 436 58.95 21.57 17.21
C ARG A 436 60.45 21.79 17.33
N GLU A 437 61.23 21.07 16.54
CA GLU A 437 62.68 21.21 16.45
C GLU A 437 63.14 22.35 15.51
N GLY A 438 62.18 23.11 14.93
CA GLY A 438 62.51 24.23 14.03
C GLY A 438 62.95 23.79 12.64
N ARG A 439 62.71 22.54 12.24
CA ARG A 439 63.12 21.92 10.94
C ARG A 439 62.00 21.81 9.95
N SER A 440 60.86 22.44 10.17
CA SER A 440 59.70 22.49 9.30
C SER A 440 58.94 23.79 9.46
N ASP A 441 58.07 24.11 8.52
CA ASP A 441 57.26 25.33 8.50
C ASP A 441 55.78 25.04 8.83
N THR A 442 55.03 26.11 9.14
CA THR A 442 53.63 26.03 9.51
C THR A 442 52.72 25.57 8.36
N ALA A 443 53.08 25.94 7.10
CA ALA A 443 52.27 25.58 5.93
C ALA A 443 52.29 24.09 5.68
N THR A 444 53.45 23.45 5.75
CA THR A 444 53.64 22.00 5.62
C THR A 444 52.86 21.25 6.70
N LEU A 445 52.87 21.72 7.94
CA LEU A 445 52.13 21.09 9.04
C LEU A 445 50.63 21.22 8.86
N VAL A 446 50.13 22.37 8.39
CA VAL A 446 48.70 22.59 8.06
C VAL A 446 48.26 21.68 6.94
N GLN A 447 49.10 21.50 5.89
CA GLN A 447 48.82 20.57 4.81
C GLN A 447 48.68 19.13 5.32
N PHE A 448 49.65 18.64 6.10
CA PHE A 448 49.63 17.26 6.61
C PHE A 448 48.49 17.01 7.60
N GLU A 449 48.07 18.03 8.36
CA GLU A 449 46.83 17.94 9.17
C GLU A 449 45.59 17.72 8.30
N GLY A 450 45.47 18.44 7.19
CA GLY A 450 44.39 18.30 6.24
C GLY A 450 44.36 16.91 5.58
N GLU A 451 45.53 16.39 5.18
CA GLU A 451 45.68 15.04 4.62
C GLU A 451 45.28 13.94 5.63
N LEU A 452 45.76 14.05 6.86
CA LEU A 452 45.39 13.16 7.96
C LEU A 452 43.87 13.15 8.21
N ARG A 453 43.27 14.35 8.37
CA ARG A 453 41.82 14.47 8.58
C ARG A 453 41.03 13.81 7.47
N ASN A 454 41.40 14.03 6.21
CA ASN A 454 40.73 13.43 5.05
C ASN A 454 40.87 11.90 5.01
N ALA A 455 42.07 11.40 5.37
CA ALA A 455 42.32 9.95 5.39
C ALA A 455 41.57 9.26 6.55
N GLU A 456 41.51 9.84 7.74
CA GLU A 456 40.75 9.36 8.89
C GLU A 456 39.25 9.28 8.52
N LEU A 457 38.70 10.38 7.98
CA LEU A 457 37.29 10.44 7.55
C LEU A 457 36.97 9.40 6.48
N ASN A 458 37.84 9.30 5.45
CA ASN A 458 37.63 8.33 4.37
C ASN A 458 37.62 6.88 4.89
N ALA A 459 38.52 6.51 5.80
CA ALA A 459 38.58 5.16 6.36
C ALA A 459 37.30 4.79 7.14
N ASP A 460 36.78 5.70 7.96
CA ASP A 460 35.59 5.46 8.76
C ASP A 460 34.32 5.45 7.90
N LEU A 461 34.20 6.32 6.89
CA LEU A 461 33.09 6.31 5.94
C LEU A 461 33.10 5.05 5.04
N GLN A 462 34.28 4.55 4.63
CA GLN A 462 34.36 3.29 3.88
C GLN A 462 33.90 2.10 4.71
N ALA A 463 34.22 2.05 5.99
CA ALA A 463 33.72 1.02 6.90
C ALA A 463 32.18 1.05 6.97
N LEU A 464 31.58 2.23 7.11
CA LEU A 464 30.14 2.41 7.17
C LEU A 464 29.45 2.06 5.85
N THR A 465 30.04 2.47 4.72
CA THR A 465 29.53 2.14 3.37
C THR A 465 29.52 0.64 3.12
N LEU A 466 30.53 -0.08 3.58
CA LEU A 466 30.61 -1.53 3.47
C LEU A 466 29.50 -2.21 4.28
N GLN A 467 29.19 -1.72 5.49
CA GLN A 467 28.07 -2.23 6.29
C GLN A 467 26.72 -1.96 5.59
N LEU A 468 26.52 -0.76 5.07
CA LEU A 468 25.31 -0.42 4.32
C LEU A 468 25.13 -1.34 3.11
N ALA A 469 26.20 -1.62 2.34
CA ALA A 469 26.15 -2.53 1.22
C ALA A 469 25.76 -3.96 1.63
N ALA A 470 26.22 -4.44 2.80
CA ALA A 470 25.79 -5.72 3.36
C ALA A 470 24.28 -5.73 3.66
N ARG A 471 23.75 -4.67 4.29
CA ARG A 471 22.30 -4.54 4.55
C ARG A 471 21.48 -4.45 3.27
N GLN A 472 22.01 -3.78 2.24
CA GLN A 472 21.37 -3.73 0.92
C GLN A 472 21.34 -5.11 0.25
N LEU A 473 22.38 -5.93 0.40
CA LEU A 473 22.36 -7.32 -0.08
C LEU A 473 21.29 -8.15 0.64
N SER A 474 21.21 -8.07 1.95
CA SER A 474 20.18 -8.77 2.74
C SER A 474 18.77 -8.31 2.36
N TRP A 475 18.59 -7.03 2.09
CA TRP A 475 17.33 -6.51 1.56
C TRP A 475 17.03 -7.06 0.16
N ALA A 476 18.01 -7.06 -0.75
CA ALA A 476 17.85 -7.59 -2.11
C ALA A 476 17.48 -9.08 -2.13
N GLN A 477 17.94 -9.84 -1.14
CA GLN A 477 17.61 -11.26 -0.92
C GLN A 477 16.31 -11.48 -0.13
N ALA A 478 15.67 -10.42 0.36
CA ALA A 478 14.55 -10.49 1.31
C ALA A 478 14.87 -11.26 2.61
N THR A 479 16.13 -11.21 3.09
CA THR A 479 16.58 -11.86 4.35
C THR A 479 16.80 -10.86 5.48
N LEU A 480 16.62 -9.58 5.22
CA LEU A 480 16.93 -8.50 6.15
C LEU A 480 16.17 -8.61 7.46
N PHE A 481 14.91 -9.03 7.44
CA PHE A 481 14.08 -9.25 8.63
C PHE A 481 14.63 -10.41 9.49
N ASP A 482 15.02 -11.51 8.86
CA ASP A 482 15.61 -12.66 9.53
C ASP A 482 16.91 -12.25 10.25
N GLU A 483 17.76 -11.44 9.59
CA GLU A 483 19.02 -10.95 10.17
C GLU A 483 18.84 -9.97 11.32
N LEU A 484 17.82 -9.11 11.24
CA LEU A 484 17.49 -8.18 12.32
C LEU A 484 16.75 -8.89 13.46
N GLY A 485 16.37 -10.15 13.30
CA GLY A 485 15.56 -10.91 14.26
C GLY A 485 14.20 -10.26 14.48
N LEU A 486 13.61 -9.71 13.41
CA LEU A 486 12.27 -9.15 13.37
C LEU A 486 11.33 -10.27 12.91
N ASN A 487 10.41 -10.70 13.76
CA ASN A 487 9.41 -11.69 13.37
C ASN A 487 8.35 -11.00 12.52
N ASP A 488 7.97 -11.61 11.38
CA ASP A 488 6.85 -11.17 10.53
C ASP A 488 5.55 -10.98 11.34
N SER A 489 5.37 -11.71 12.44
CA SER A 489 4.19 -11.62 13.32
C SER A 489 4.01 -10.25 14.00
N LYS A 490 5.07 -9.43 14.15
CA LYS A 490 4.95 -8.05 14.68
C LYS A 490 4.54 -7.04 13.61
N ALA A 491 4.69 -7.36 12.34
CA ALA A 491 4.15 -6.57 11.23
C ALA A 491 2.67 -6.87 10.98
N GLU A 492 2.13 -7.94 11.57
CA GLU A 492 0.72 -8.36 11.44
C GLU A 492 -0.18 -7.75 12.51
N GLN A 493 0.34 -7.27 13.64
CA GLN A 493 -0.40 -6.57 14.69
C GLN A 493 -0.49 -5.07 14.41
#